data_0532703bef56325937631f8d4e7567e4
#
_entry.id   0532703bef56325937631f8d4e7567e4
#
_cell.length_a   1.000
_cell.length_b   1.000
_cell.length_c   1.000
_cell.angle_alpha   90.00
_cell.angle_beta   90.00
_cell.angle_gamma   90.00
#
_symmetry.space_group_name_H-M   'P 1'
#
loop_
_entity.id
_entity.type
_entity.pdbx_description
1 polymer ?
#
loop_
_entity_poly.entity_id
_entity_poly.type
_entity_poly.pdbx_seq_one_letter_code
_entity_poly.pdbx_strand_id
1 'polypeptide(L)'
;MLERNKIYCIGVLEGLKQLDDESVDLIITSPPYNKTGFNSYSAKGKRKGDIWSKAIMYGGNADLDNMPEEEYEKWQIEFLNECFRVLKKDGSMFYNHKVRVKKNKISFPLEWIDKSKFITRQIIVWDRSSSMNMDKCRYIPSTEYIFWLIKERKNPRFRRADDAQFIAEVWKFAPDKNNSHPAPFPITLPDNIIPSVAQGERILVLDPFSGSGTVAVSAKKHGCDYIGFDIVQEYVDMANDRIEKS
;
A
#
# COMPACT_ATOMS: atom_id res chain seq x y z
N MET A 1 -8.57 -19.83 10.48
CA MET A 1 -7.32 -19.04 10.32
C MET A 1 -6.81 -19.24 8.90
N LEU A 2 -6.44 -18.16 8.21
CA LEU A 2 -5.85 -18.24 6.87
C LEU A 2 -4.46 -18.89 6.92
N GLU A 3 -4.12 -19.66 5.89
CA GLU A 3 -2.78 -20.24 5.74
C GLU A 3 -1.76 -19.13 5.43
N ARG A 4 -0.57 -19.23 6.02
CA ARG A 4 0.56 -18.34 5.69
C ARG A 4 1.12 -18.67 4.31
N ASN A 5 1.91 -17.74 3.78
CA ASN A 5 2.61 -17.84 2.50
C ASN A 5 1.64 -18.01 1.32
N LYS A 6 0.54 -17.26 1.36
CA LYS A 6 -0.52 -17.32 0.35
C LYS A 6 -1.12 -15.94 0.10
N ILE A 7 -1.49 -15.71 -1.15
CA ILE A 7 -2.30 -14.57 -1.57
C ILE A 7 -3.70 -15.09 -1.89
N TYR A 8 -4.72 -14.45 -1.32
CA TYR A 8 -6.12 -14.84 -1.43
C TYR A 8 -6.88 -13.89 -2.35
N CYS A 9 -7.70 -14.45 -3.22
CA CYS A 9 -8.67 -13.67 -4.00
C CYS A 9 -9.90 -13.37 -3.13
N ILE A 10 -9.83 -12.30 -2.36
CA ILE A 10 -10.85 -11.92 -1.36
C ILE A 10 -10.85 -10.42 -1.12
N GLY A 11 -12.00 -9.86 -0.77
CA GLY A 11 -12.12 -8.46 -0.37
C GLY A 11 -11.37 -8.17 0.94
N VAL A 12 -10.76 -6.97 1.02
CA VAL A 12 -9.87 -6.61 2.14
C VAL A 12 -10.52 -6.74 3.51
N LEU A 13 -11.73 -6.22 3.71
CA LEU A 13 -12.41 -6.28 5.00
C LEU A 13 -12.85 -7.72 5.36
N GLU A 14 -13.20 -8.52 4.35
CA GLU A 14 -13.53 -9.93 4.53
C GLU A 14 -12.29 -10.75 4.89
N GLY A 15 -11.16 -10.49 4.21
CA GLY A 15 -9.88 -11.13 4.51
C GLY A 15 -9.37 -10.80 5.91
N LEU A 16 -9.43 -9.52 6.30
CA LEU A 16 -9.02 -9.09 7.64
C LEU A 16 -9.86 -9.75 8.75
N LYS A 17 -11.17 -9.92 8.56
CA LYS A 17 -12.05 -10.61 9.53
C LYS A 17 -11.70 -12.09 9.75
N GLN A 18 -10.95 -12.72 8.84
CA GLN A 18 -10.48 -14.10 8.97
C GLN A 18 -9.15 -14.23 9.71
N LEU A 19 -8.52 -13.10 10.05
CA LEU A 19 -7.31 -13.05 10.86
C LEU A 19 -7.65 -12.80 12.33
N ASP A 20 -6.90 -13.47 13.20
CA ASP A 20 -7.04 -13.28 14.65
C ASP A 20 -6.52 -11.91 15.09
N ASP A 21 -7.01 -11.42 16.21
CA ASP A 21 -6.48 -10.23 16.87
C ASP A 21 -5.00 -10.43 17.18
N GLU A 22 -4.21 -9.37 16.99
CA GLU A 22 -2.78 -9.34 17.35
C GLU A 22 -1.95 -10.51 16.75
N SER A 23 -2.29 -10.94 15.53
CA SER A 23 -1.63 -12.06 14.83
C SER A 23 -0.55 -11.64 13.84
N VAL A 24 -0.55 -10.39 13.38
CA VAL A 24 0.33 -9.84 12.34
C VAL A 24 1.43 -8.97 12.94
N ASP A 25 2.67 -9.17 12.52
CA ASP A 25 3.82 -8.38 13.00
C ASP A 25 4.02 -7.08 12.22
N LEU A 26 3.80 -7.13 10.90
CA LEU A 26 4.06 -6.02 9.99
C LEU A 26 2.99 -5.93 8.91
N ILE A 27 2.47 -4.73 8.68
CA ILE A 27 1.60 -4.44 7.53
C ILE A 27 2.34 -3.46 6.62
N ILE A 28 2.46 -3.79 5.33
CA ILE A 28 2.95 -2.87 4.30
C ILE A 28 1.94 -2.85 3.17
N THR A 29 1.40 -1.68 2.84
CA THR A 29 0.31 -1.64 1.86
C THR A 29 0.12 -0.29 1.20
N SER A 30 -0.53 -0.31 0.04
CA SER A 30 -0.94 0.87 -0.73
C SER A 30 -2.39 0.67 -1.20
N PRO A 31 -3.39 1.20 -0.49
CA PRO A 31 -4.80 1.03 -0.85
C PRO A 31 -5.16 1.79 -2.13
N PRO A 32 -6.33 1.54 -2.72
CA PRO A 32 -6.87 2.38 -3.79
C PRO A 32 -6.96 3.85 -3.36
N TYR A 33 -6.59 4.78 -4.27
CA TYR A 33 -6.46 6.21 -3.95
C TYR A 33 -7.70 7.04 -4.30
N ASN A 34 -8.82 6.42 -4.65
CA ASN A 34 -10.07 7.08 -5.07
C ASN A 34 -9.85 8.08 -6.23
N LYS A 35 -9.23 7.61 -7.32
CA LYS A 35 -8.72 8.45 -8.43
C LYS A 35 -9.77 8.81 -9.49
N THR A 36 -10.89 8.13 -9.58
CA THR A 36 -11.80 8.24 -10.73
C THR A 36 -12.58 9.54 -10.81
N GLY A 37 -12.50 10.42 -9.82
CA GLY A 37 -12.93 11.81 -9.96
C GLY A 37 -12.02 12.67 -10.85
N PHE A 38 -10.96 12.12 -11.41
CA PHE A 38 -10.02 12.80 -12.32
C PHE A 38 -10.50 12.71 -13.77
N ASN A 39 -11.78 13.07 -14.02
CA ASN A 39 -12.33 12.99 -15.36
C ASN A 39 -12.16 14.26 -16.13
N SER A 40 -11.84 14.01 -17.32
CA SER A 40 -12.34 14.48 -18.59
C SER A 40 -11.42 15.33 -19.46
N TYR A 41 -10.39 15.94 -18.99
CA TYR A 41 -9.51 16.68 -19.91
C TYR A 41 -8.53 15.81 -20.70
N SER A 42 -8.23 14.59 -20.26
CA SER A 42 -7.33 13.68 -20.98
C SER A 42 -8.04 12.51 -21.70
N ALA A 43 -9.35 12.38 -21.56
CA ALA A 43 -10.11 11.28 -22.19
C ALA A 43 -10.46 11.52 -23.68
N LYS A 44 -10.34 12.75 -24.18
CA LYS A 44 -10.53 13.06 -25.59
C LYS A 44 -9.26 12.72 -26.38
N GLY A 45 -9.00 11.45 -26.63
CA GLY A 45 -7.87 11.03 -27.47
C GLY A 45 -7.28 9.66 -27.18
N LYS A 46 -7.76 8.93 -26.19
CA LYS A 46 -7.20 7.62 -25.85
C LYS A 46 -7.80 6.50 -26.71
N ARG A 47 -6.92 5.74 -27.37
CA ARG A 47 -7.28 4.54 -28.12
C ARG A 47 -7.74 3.45 -27.15
N LYS A 48 -8.83 2.73 -27.50
CA LYS A 48 -9.28 1.52 -26.82
C LYS A 48 -8.10 0.53 -26.75
N GLY A 49 -7.56 0.26 -25.56
CA GLY A 49 -6.43 -0.67 -25.37
C GLY A 49 -5.21 -0.11 -24.65
N ASP A 50 -5.19 1.18 -24.29
CA ASP A 50 -4.08 1.74 -23.53
C ASP A 50 -4.00 1.15 -22.11
N ILE A 51 -2.76 0.93 -21.62
CA ILE A 51 -2.42 0.49 -20.26
C ILE A 51 -3.20 1.27 -19.20
N TRP A 52 -3.57 2.52 -19.47
CA TRP A 52 -4.37 3.38 -18.61
C TRP A 52 -5.86 3.07 -18.57
N SER A 53 -6.43 2.45 -19.61
CA SER A 53 -7.82 1.97 -19.55
C SER A 53 -7.95 0.74 -18.65
N LYS A 54 -6.88 -0.07 -18.58
CA LYS A 54 -6.77 -1.19 -17.63
C LYS A 54 -6.50 -0.69 -16.19
N ALA A 55 -5.74 0.40 -16.03
CA ALA A 55 -5.47 1.02 -14.72
C ALA A 55 -6.70 1.67 -14.09
N ILE A 56 -7.69 2.07 -14.89
CA ILE A 56 -8.98 2.59 -14.40
C ILE A 56 -9.87 1.45 -13.89
N MET A 57 -9.63 0.22 -14.32
CA MET A 57 -10.32 -0.99 -13.83
C MET A 57 -9.57 -1.64 -12.65
N TYR A 58 -8.99 -0.83 -11.78
CA TYR A 58 -8.34 -1.31 -10.56
C TYR A 58 -9.32 -2.13 -9.75
N GLY A 59 -9.09 -3.43 -9.76
CA GLY A 59 -9.73 -4.34 -8.86
C GLY A 59 -11.12 -4.81 -9.25
N GLY A 60 -11.49 -4.84 -10.52
CA GLY A 60 -12.79 -5.43 -10.91
C GLY A 60 -14.01 -4.74 -10.27
N ASN A 61 -13.78 -3.85 -9.33
CA ASN A 61 -14.78 -3.05 -8.64
C ASN A 61 -14.42 -1.58 -8.85
N ALA A 62 -14.96 -1.00 -9.94
CA ALA A 62 -14.82 0.44 -10.24
C ALA A 62 -15.28 1.32 -9.06
N ASP A 63 -16.05 0.75 -8.14
CA ASP A 63 -16.64 1.43 -7.00
C ASP A 63 -15.60 1.81 -5.94
N LEU A 64 -14.57 0.99 -5.70
CA LEU A 64 -13.55 1.29 -4.67
C LEU A 64 -12.64 2.46 -5.04
N ASP A 65 -12.46 2.76 -6.31
CA ASP A 65 -11.63 3.89 -6.78
C ASP A 65 -12.48 5.09 -7.26
N ASN A 66 -13.81 5.06 -7.03
CA ASN A 66 -14.79 6.08 -7.41
C ASN A 66 -15.84 6.32 -6.33
N MET A 67 -15.47 6.28 -5.09
CA MET A 67 -16.37 6.55 -3.98
C MET A 67 -16.63 8.06 -3.81
N PRO A 68 -17.82 8.48 -3.34
CA PRO A 68 -18.00 9.78 -2.71
C PRO A 68 -16.94 9.97 -1.60
N GLU A 69 -16.42 11.18 -1.45
CA GLU A 69 -15.25 11.41 -0.55
C GLU A 69 -15.54 11.02 0.89
N GLU A 70 -16.72 11.33 1.40
CA GLU A 70 -17.12 10.97 2.77
C GLU A 70 -17.21 9.45 2.99
N GLU A 71 -17.67 8.72 1.97
CA GLU A 71 -17.73 7.26 2.01
C GLU A 71 -16.32 6.65 1.95
N TYR A 72 -15.45 7.21 1.10
CA TYR A 72 -14.06 6.80 1.03
C TYR A 72 -13.32 7.00 2.35
N GLU A 73 -13.49 8.15 3.01
CA GLU A 73 -12.90 8.39 4.32
C GLU A 73 -13.40 7.39 5.37
N LYS A 74 -14.72 7.15 5.42
CA LYS A 74 -15.32 6.17 6.34
C LYS A 74 -14.75 4.76 6.11
N TRP A 75 -14.66 4.36 4.84
CA TRP A 75 -14.10 3.08 4.47
C TRP A 75 -12.62 2.97 4.84
N GLN A 76 -11.83 4.02 4.64
CA GLN A 76 -10.43 4.05 5.05
C GLN A 76 -10.27 3.92 6.58
N ILE A 77 -11.13 4.57 7.35
CA ILE A 77 -11.13 4.47 8.81
C ILE A 77 -11.49 3.04 9.26
N GLU A 78 -12.51 2.43 8.65
CA GLU A 78 -12.89 1.03 8.93
C GLU A 78 -11.74 0.08 8.62
N PHE A 79 -11.15 0.20 7.43
CA PHE A 79 -9.98 -0.57 7.00
C PHE A 79 -8.80 -0.43 7.98
N LEU A 80 -8.44 0.80 8.35
CA LEU A 80 -7.35 1.05 9.29
C LEU A 80 -7.65 0.46 10.68
N ASN A 81 -8.89 0.53 11.15
CA ASN A 81 -9.28 -0.04 12.42
C ASN A 81 -9.23 -1.58 12.44
N GLU A 82 -9.56 -2.24 11.32
CA GLU A 82 -9.36 -3.69 11.18
C GLU A 82 -7.86 -4.05 11.09
N CYS A 83 -7.05 -3.26 10.39
CA CYS A 83 -5.59 -3.41 10.43
C CYS A 83 -5.04 -3.24 11.86
N PHE A 84 -5.56 -2.26 12.60
CA PHE A 84 -5.20 -2.09 14.01
C PHE A 84 -5.55 -3.32 14.85
N ARG A 85 -6.71 -3.93 14.65
CA ARG A 85 -7.14 -5.13 15.38
C ARG A 85 -6.16 -6.29 15.18
N VAL A 86 -5.83 -6.60 13.92
CA VAL A 86 -4.98 -7.75 13.58
C VAL A 86 -3.50 -7.52 13.84
N LEU A 87 -3.04 -6.28 13.89
CA LEU A 87 -1.64 -5.93 14.17
C LEU A 87 -1.31 -6.23 15.64
N LYS A 88 -0.14 -6.81 15.92
CA LYS A 88 0.39 -7.00 17.29
C LYS A 88 0.62 -5.66 17.99
N LYS A 89 0.70 -5.65 19.31
CA LYS A 89 0.90 -4.43 20.11
C LYS A 89 2.18 -3.69 19.75
N ASP A 90 3.26 -4.42 19.53
CA ASP A 90 4.56 -3.91 19.12
C ASP A 90 4.74 -3.87 17.60
N GLY A 91 3.72 -4.29 16.82
CA GLY A 91 3.73 -4.31 15.38
C GLY A 91 3.75 -2.91 14.75
N SER A 92 4.07 -2.87 13.47
CA SER A 92 4.13 -1.64 12.67
C SER A 92 3.33 -1.77 11.39
N MET A 93 2.70 -0.68 10.96
CA MET A 93 2.06 -0.58 9.66
C MET A 93 2.71 0.56 8.86
N PHE A 94 3.13 0.26 7.64
CA PHE A 94 3.61 1.24 6.66
C PHE A 94 2.55 1.39 5.58
N TYR A 95 1.82 2.49 5.67
CA TYR A 95 0.68 2.80 4.83
C TYR A 95 1.09 3.83 3.78
N ASN A 96 1.26 3.39 2.52
CA ASN A 96 1.62 4.27 1.42
C ASN A 96 0.39 4.91 0.81
N HIS A 97 0.40 6.23 0.70
CA HIS A 97 -0.66 6.99 0.07
C HIS A 97 -0.14 8.31 -0.49
N LYS A 98 -0.88 8.90 -1.40
CA LYS A 98 -0.54 10.23 -1.93
C LYS A 98 -1.56 11.29 -1.53
N VAL A 99 -1.11 12.52 -1.57
CA VAL A 99 -2.00 13.68 -1.52
C VAL A 99 -2.91 13.68 -2.76
N ARG A 100 -4.18 13.90 -2.54
CA ARG A 100 -5.17 14.05 -3.60
C ARG A 100 -5.63 15.51 -3.69
N VAL A 101 -5.97 15.94 -4.90
CA VAL A 101 -6.56 17.27 -5.12
C VAL A 101 -7.94 17.04 -5.73
N LYS A 102 -8.99 17.38 -4.99
CA LYS A 102 -10.37 17.33 -5.46
C LYS A 102 -10.99 18.74 -5.38
N LYS A 103 -11.63 19.18 -6.45
CA LYS A 103 -12.27 20.51 -6.53
C LYS A 103 -11.33 21.65 -6.05
N ASN A 104 -10.07 21.62 -6.47
CA ASN A 104 -9.00 22.55 -6.09
C ASN A 104 -8.63 22.56 -4.60
N LYS A 105 -9.07 21.58 -3.82
CA LYS A 105 -8.72 21.39 -2.41
C LYS A 105 -7.84 20.16 -2.25
N ILE A 106 -6.81 20.29 -1.44
CA ILE A 106 -5.97 19.16 -1.01
C ILE A 106 -6.77 18.30 -0.03
N SER A 107 -6.71 16.97 -0.21
CA SER A 107 -7.10 15.96 0.77
C SER A 107 -5.85 15.18 1.16
N PHE A 108 -5.46 15.30 2.40
CA PHE A 108 -4.25 14.67 2.94
C PHE A 108 -4.61 13.47 3.81
N PRO A 109 -3.92 12.32 3.67
CA PRO A 109 -4.30 11.08 4.34
C PRO A 109 -4.39 11.16 5.86
N LEU A 110 -3.70 12.08 6.52
CA LEU A 110 -3.86 12.30 7.96
C LEU A 110 -5.29 12.63 8.38
N GLU A 111 -6.11 13.19 7.47
CA GLU A 111 -7.51 13.55 7.78
C GLU A 111 -8.35 12.34 8.22
N TRP A 112 -8.05 11.13 7.72
CA TRP A 112 -8.72 9.89 8.15
C TRP A 112 -7.84 9.02 9.04
N ILE A 113 -6.51 9.08 8.91
CA ILE A 113 -5.60 8.34 9.78
C ILE A 113 -5.79 8.77 11.24
N ASP A 114 -5.87 10.07 11.51
CA ASP A 114 -6.05 10.61 12.86
C ASP A 114 -7.43 10.29 13.47
N LYS A 115 -8.41 9.90 12.64
CA LYS A 115 -9.71 9.39 13.08
C LYS A 115 -9.71 7.88 13.35
N SER A 116 -8.64 7.17 12.96
CA SER A 116 -8.46 5.75 13.26
C SER A 116 -7.86 5.55 14.65
N LYS A 117 -7.70 4.28 15.05
CA LYS A 117 -7.08 3.93 16.34
C LYS A 117 -5.54 4.03 16.31
N PHE A 118 -4.93 4.21 15.17
CA PHE A 118 -3.49 4.25 15.01
C PHE A 118 -2.87 5.56 15.51
N ILE A 119 -1.61 5.46 15.93
CA ILE A 119 -0.74 6.60 16.21
C ILE A 119 0.20 6.75 15.02
N THR A 120 0.24 7.92 14.40
CA THR A 120 1.24 8.24 13.38
C THR A 120 2.58 8.47 14.06
N ARG A 121 3.52 7.56 13.88
CA ARG A 121 4.87 7.68 14.46
C ARG A 121 5.78 8.55 13.61
N GLN A 122 5.72 8.40 12.30
CA GLN A 122 6.55 9.16 11.36
C GLN A 122 5.89 9.21 9.98
N ILE A 123 6.18 10.25 9.23
CA ILE A 123 5.86 10.35 7.81
C ILE A 123 7.17 10.25 7.03
N ILE A 124 7.24 9.27 6.13
CA ILE A 124 8.34 9.08 5.21
C ILE A 124 7.90 9.62 3.85
N VAL A 125 8.74 10.39 3.20
CA VAL A 125 8.47 10.96 1.88
C VAL A 125 9.16 10.12 0.82
N TRP A 126 8.38 9.48 -0.04
CA TRP A 126 8.93 8.84 -1.21
C TRP A 126 8.99 9.83 -2.37
N ASP A 127 10.21 10.29 -2.70
CA ASP A 127 10.49 11.09 -3.90
C ASP A 127 10.63 10.16 -5.11
N ARG A 128 9.62 10.16 -5.96
CA ARG A 128 9.56 9.38 -7.20
C ARG A 128 10.36 10.01 -8.34
N SER A 129 10.92 11.18 -8.12
CA SER A 129 11.70 12.00 -9.07
C SER A 129 10.93 12.42 -10.33
N SER A 130 9.74 11.90 -10.58
CA SER A 130 8.93 12.21 -11.75
C SER A 130 7.44 11.97 -11.51
N SER A 131 6.62 12.63 -12.30
CA SER A 131 5.18 12.39 -12.40
C SER A 131 4.72 12.59 -13.83
N MET A 132 3.68 11.86 -14.22
CA MET A 132 3.06 12.04 -15.55
C MET A 132 2.00 13.16 -15.55
N ASN A 133 1.85 13.88 -14.45
CA ASN A 133 0.94 15.01 -14.38
C ASN A 133 1.57 16.24 -15.06
N MET A 134 1.05 16.60 -16.21
CA MET A 134 1.51 17.73 -17.03
C MET A 134 0.66 19.01 -16.82
N ASP A 135 -0.04 19.11 -15.69
CA ASP A 135 -0.81 20.32 -15.36
C ASP A 135 0.12 21.51 -15.16
N LYS A 136 -0.01 22.51 -16.05
CA LYS A 136 0.83 23.70 -16.03
C LYS A 136 0.43 24.75 -14.99
N CYS A 137 -0.72 24.56 -14.34
CA CYS A 137 -1.25 25.49 -13.33
C CYS A 137 -0.76 25.18 -11.91
N ARG A 138 0.09 24.17 -11.74
CA ARG A 138 0.68 23.77 -10.45
C ARG A 138 2.01 23.06 -10.63
N TYR A 139 2.77 22.96 -9.55
CA TYR A 139 3.97 22.14 -9.55
C TYR A 139 3.66 20.67 -9.75
N ILE A 140 4.55 19.95 -10.40
CA ILE A 140 4.41 18.51 -10.70
C ILE A 140 4.49 17.72 -9.38
N PRO A 141 3.44 16.95 -8.99
CA PRO A 141 3.48 16.17 -7.77
C PRO A 141 4.37 14.95 -7.96
N SER A 142 5.58 14.98 -7.43
CA SER A 142 6.58 13.91 -7.56
C SER A 142 6.69 13.02 -6.33
N THR A 143 5.91 13.27 -5.28
CA THR A 143 6.01 12.56 -4.01
C THR A 143 4.79 11.71 -3.70
N GLU A 144 5.02 10.62 -2.98
CA GLU A 144 4.03 9.89 -2.19
C GLU A 144 4.49 9.85 -0.73
N TYR A 145 3.59 9.47 0.18
CA TYR A 145 3.84 9.51 1.61
C TYR A 145 3.61 8.13 2.20
N ILE A 146 4.57 7.65 2.99
CA ILE A 146 4.47 6.41 3.72
C ILE A 146 4.27 6.78 5.18
N PHE A 147 3.08 6.52 5.70
CA PHE A 147 2.74 6.76 7.09
C PHE A 147 3.14 5.54 7.91
N TRP A 148 4.12 5.71 8.79
CA TRP A 148 4.45 4.70 9.77
C TRP A 148 3.50 4.81 10.96
N LEU A 149 2.63 3.82 11.08
CA LEU A 149 1.55 3.74 12.05
C LEU A 149 1.87 2.65 13.09
N ILE A 150 1.56 2.94 14.35
CA ILE A 150 1.80 2.04 15.50
C ILE A 150 0.60 2.01 16.43
N LYS A 151 0.49 0.96 17.27
CA LYS A 151 -0.59 0.83 18.25
C LYS A 151 -0.27 1.57 19.54
N GLU A 152 0.96 1.52 20.01
CA GLU A 152 1.39 2.06 21.29
C GLU A 152 2.61 2.98 21.12
N ARG A 153 2.68 4.03 21.94
CA ARG A 153 3.80 4.98 21.91
C ARG A 153 5.14 4.37 22.31
N LYS A 154 5.12 3.27 23.07
CA LYS A 154 6.33 2.62 23.58
C LYS A 154 6.71 1.41 22.74
N ASN A 155 7.98 1.39 22.33
CA ASN A 155 8.67 0.24 21.76
C ASN A 155 7.97 -0.49 20.60
N PRO A 156 7.69 0.17 19.47
CA PRO A 156 7.38 -0.61 18.28
C PRO A 156 8.58 -1.51 17.98
N ARG A 157 8.30 -2.72 17.50
CA ARG A 157 9.31 -3.64 17.01
C ARG A 157 9.96 -3.02 15.75
N PHE A 158 11.01 -2.25 15.94
CA PHE A 158 11.73 -1.58 14.87
C PHE A 158 13.15 -1.23 15.33
N ARG A 159 14.11 -1.71 14.58
CA ARG A 159 15.50 -1.26 14.62
C ARG A 159 15.96 -1.13 13.19
N ARG A 160 16.29 0.09 12.77
CA ARG A 160 16.79 0.30 11.41
C ARG A 160 17.92 -0.70 11.12
N ALA A 161 17.80 -1.47 10.03
CA ALA A 161 18.81 -2.41 9.60
C ALA A 161 20.13 -1.69 9.30
N ASP A 162 21.24 -2.33 9.60
CA ASP A 162 22.57 -1.71 9.44
C ASP A 162 22.91 -1.48 7.95
N ASP A 163 22.33 -2.28 7.06
CA ASP A 163 22.44 -2.19 5.60
C ASP A 163 21.23 -1.48 4.94
N ALA A 164 20.41 -0.78 5.72
CA ALA A 164 19.25 -0.05 5.21
C ALA A 164 19.67 0.95 4.13
N GLN A 165 19.06 0.87 2.95
CA GLN A 165 19.35 1.76 1.83
C GLN A 165 19.01 3.22 2.16
N PHE A 166 17.96 3.45 2.96
CA PHE A 166 17.53 4.79 3.36
C PHE A 166 17.59 4.92 4.87
N ILE A 167 18.34 5.90 5.34
CA ILE A 167 18.52 6.20 6.76
C ILE A 167 17.74 7.43 7.22
N ALA A 168 17.38 8.31 6.29
CA ALA A 168 16.55 9.50 6.53
C ALA A 168 15.11 9.26 6.06
N GLU A 169 14.21 10.17 6.40
CA GLU A 169 12.78 10.08 6.05
C GLU A 169 12.45 10.43 4.60
N VAL A 170 13.41 10.91 3.82
CA VAL A 170 13.22 11.17 2.39
C VAL A 170 13.90 10.06 1.58
N TRP A 171 13.06 9.22 0.95
CA TRP A 171 13.50 8.10 0.13
C TRP A 171 13.38 8.42 -1.34
N LYS A 172 14.49 8.40 -2.06
CA LYS A 172 14.53 8.72 -3.49
C LYS A 172 14.80 7.49 -4.32
N PHE A 173 13.78 7.01 -5.01
CA PHE A 173 13.88 5.90 -5.98
C PHE A 173 12.74 5.97 -7.00
N ALA A 174 13.02 5.44 -8.20
CA ALA A 174 12.05 5.44 -9.29
C ALA A 174 10.92 4.43 -9.05
N PRO A 175 9.70 4.69 -9.56
CA PRO A 175 8.66 3.67 -9.68
C PRO A 175 9.14 2.49 -10.54
N ASP A 176 8.65 1.29 -10.22
CA ASP A 176 8.94 0.10 -11.04
C ASP A 176 8.26 0.24 -12.42
N LYS A 177 9.08 0.18 -13.47
CA LYS A 177 8.61 0.31 -14.86
C LYS A 177 8.43 -1.05 -15.54
N ASN A 178 8.98 -2.11 -14.97
CA ASN A 178 9.04 -3.44 -15.59
C ASN A 178 7.97 -4.40 -15.10
N ASN A 179 7.02 -3.91 -14.31
CA ASN A 179 5.93 -4.71 -13.78
C ASN A 179 4.69 -4.56 -14.66
N SER A 180 4.05 -5.65 -15.03
CA SER A 180 2.81 -5.68 -15.80
C SER A 180 1.59 -5.15 -15.02
N HIS A 181 1.71 -4.99 -13.71
CA HIS A 181 0.68 -4.35 -12.87
C HIS A 181 0.65 -2.82 -13.11
N PRO A 182 -0.53 -2.21 -13.21
CA PRO A 182 -0.66 -0.80 -13.61
C PRO A 182 -0.05 0.22 -12.63
N ALA A 183 0.13 -0.13 -11.36
CA ALA A 183 0.75 0.76 -10.38
C ALA A 183 1.42 -0.03 -9.24
N PRO A 184 2.44 -0.84 -9.54
CA PRO A 184 3.18 -1.51 -8.49
C PRO A 184 4.02 -0.47 -7.74
N PHE A 185 4.09 -0.57 -6.41
CA PHE A 185 5.18 0.12 -5.75
C PHE A 185 6.45 -0.73 -5.83
N PRO A 186 7.63 -0.09 -5.90
CA PRO A 186 8.88 -0.82 -6.11
C PRO A 186 9.24 -1.71 -4.94
N ILE A 187 9.89 -2.83 -5.23
CA ILE A 187 10.39 -3.78 -4.22
C ILE A 187 11.36 -3.12 -3.22
N THR A 188 12.03 -2.05 -3.63
CA THR A 188 12.89 -1.23 -2.77
C THR A 188 12.19 -0.77 -1.49
N LEU A 189 10.88 -0.51 -1.54
CA LEU A 189 10.12 -0.05 -0.39
C LEU A 189 10.02 -1.14 0.69
N PRO A 190 9.44 -2.34 0.44
CA PRO A 190 9.39 -3.38 1.43
C PRO A 190 10.78 -3.94 1.79
N ASP A 191 11.73 -3.97 0.85
CA ASP A 191 13.12 -4.41 1.12
C ASP A 191 13.83 -3.51 2.13
N ASN A 192 13.48 -2.23 2.22
CA ASN A 192 14.02 -1.32 3.23
C ASN A 192 13.30 -1.42 4.59
N ILE A 193 12.04 -1.85 4.60
CA ILE A 193 11.21 -1.91 5.81
C ILE A 193 11.35 -3.26 6.52
N ILE A 194 11.20 -4.36 5.80
CA ILE A 194 11.10 -5.71 6.39
C ILE A 194 12.30 -6.05 7.28
N PRO A 195 13.57 -5.86 6.86
CA PRO A 195 14.73 -6.16 7.71
C PRO A 195 14.73 -5.38 9.02
N SER A 196 14.28 -4.11 8.98
CA SER A 196 14.24 -3.24 10.16
C SER A 196 13.20 -3.67 11.19
N VAL A 197 12.14 -4.36 10.77
CA VAL A 197 11.10 -4.90 11.67
C VAL A 197 11.38 -6.35 12.03
N ALA A 198 11.81 -7.17 11.09
CA ALA A 198 12.08 -8.59 11.30
C ALA A 198 13.30 -8.83 12.21
N GLN A 199 14.35 -8.04 12.06
CA GLN A 199 15.58 -8.14 12.87
C GLN A 199 16.18 -9.57 12.87
N GLY A 200 16.10 -10.26 11.73
CA GLY A 200 16.54 -11.65 11.57
C GLY A 200 15.56 -12.72 12.05
N GLU A 201 14.40 -12.32 12.57
CA GLU A 201 13.36 -13.27 12.97
C GLU A 201 12.35 -13.50 11.86
N ARG A 202 11.70 -14.66 11.89
CA ARG A 202 10.60 -15.00 10.97
C ARG A 202 9.31 -14.39 11.48
N ILE A 203 8.90 -13.27 10.89
CA ILE A 203 7.68 -12.55 11.20
C ILE A 203 6.59 -12.79 10.16
N LEU A 204 5.32 -12.46 10.50
CA LEU A 204 4.21 -12.44 9.55
C LEU A 204 4.01 -11.03 8.98
N VAL A 205 4.17 -10.90 7.66
CA VAL A 205 3.94 -9.68 6.89
C VAL A 205 2.60 -9.77 6.18
N LEU A 206 1.76 -8.76 6.32
CA LEU A 206 0.46 -8.65 5.65
C LEU A 206 0.47 -7.52 4.61
N ASP A 207 -0.01 -7.83 3.40
CA ASP A 207 -0.37 -6.81 2.41
C ASP A 207 -1.85 -6.93 2.03
N PRO A 208 -2.73 -6.10 2.60
CA PRO A 208 -4.17 -6.12 2.31
C PRO A 208 -4.56 -5.76 0.88
N PHE A 209 -3.64 -5.19 0.08
CA PHE A 209 -3.85 -4.82 -1.32
C PHE A 209 -2.67 -5.29 -2.17
N SER A 210 -2.51 -6.60 -2.25
CA SER A 210 -1.29 -7.29 -2.69
C SER A 210 -0.90 -7.02 -4.14
N GLY A 211 -1.88 -6.77 -5.01
CA GLY A 211 -1.64 -6.53 -6.43
C GLY A 211 -0.74 -7.63 -7.04
N SER A 212 0.41 -7.22 -7.59
CA SER A 212 1.41 -8.13 -8.16
C SER A 212 2.32 -8.83 -7.14
N GLY A 213 2.00 -8.79 -5.84
CA GLY A 213 2.71 -9.54 -4.79
C GLY A 213 4.08 -8.97 -4.39
N THR A 214 4.34 -7.69 -4.58
CA THR A 214 5.65 -7.10 -4.30
C THR A 214 6.09 -7.28 -2.84
N VAL A 215 5.16 -7.11 -1.88
CA VAL A 215 5.44 -7.31 -0.45
C VAL A 215 5.71 -8.77 -0.15
N ALA A 216 4.96 -9.70 -0.74
CA ALA A 216 5.13 -11.14 -0.55
C ALA A 216 6.47 -11.64 -1.08
N VAL A 217 6.90 -11.16 -2.27
CA VAL A 217 8.22 -11.45 -2.84
C VAL A 217 9.33 -10.98 -1.90
N SER A 218 9.23 -9.75 -1.37
CA SER A 218 10.19 -9.23 -0.43
C SER A 218 10.18 -10.00 0.91
N ALA A 219 9.00 -10.33 1.44
CA ALA A 219 8.88 -11.13 2.66
C ALA A 219 9.56 -12.49 2.51
N LYS A 220 9.30 -13.22 1.41
CA LYS A 220 9.97 -14.49 1.10
C LYS A 220 11.50 -14.34 1.02
N LYS A 221 11.98 -13.30 0.32
CA LYS A 221 13.43 -12.99 0.19
C LYS A 221 14.09 -12.79 1.56
N HIS A 222 13.40 -12.19 2.51
CA HIS A 222 13.88 -11.93 3.87
C HIS A 222 13.51 -13.03 4.89
N GLY A 223 13.07 -14.21 4.44
CA GLY A 223 12.76 -15.36 5.30
C GLY A 223 11.53 -15.17 6.19
N CYS A 224 10.64 -14.24 5.86
CA CYS A 224 9.41 -13.95 6.58
C CYS A 224 8.22 -14.69 5.97
N ASP A 225 7.20 -14.96 6.79
CA ASP A 225 5.90 -15.39 6.30
C ASP A 225 5.11 -14.21 5.75
N TYR A 226 4.18 -14.48 4.83
CA TYR A 226 3.31 -13.45 4.29
C TYR A 226 1.85 -13.94 4.18
N ILE A 227 0.93 -12.98 4.16
CA ILE A 227 -0.45 -13.12 3.71
C ILE A 227 -0.76 -11.90 2.86
N GLY A 228 -1.45 -12.10 1.74
CA GLY A 228 -1.91 -11.00 0.89
C GLY A 228 -3.36 -11.17 0.46
N PHE A 229 -4.03 -10.04 0.17
CA PHE A 229 -5.38 -10.02 -0.39
C PHE A 229 -5.40 -9.21 -1.68
N ASP A 230 -6.16 -9.69 -2.63
CA ASP A 230 -6.58 -8.92 -3.81
C ASP A 230 -7.94 -9.42 -4.26
N ILE A 231 -8.77 -8.56 -4.85
CA ILE A 231 -10.10 -8.95 -5.35
C ILE A 231 -10.06 -9.42 -6.80
N VAL A 232 -8.91 -9.27 -7.48
CA VAL A 232 -8.74 -9.62 -8.89
C VAL A 232 -7.95 -10.89 -9.01
N GLN A 233 -8.59 -11.96 -9.49
CA GLN A 233 -7.94 -13.27 -9.64
C GLN A 233 -6.70 -13.21 -10.52
N GLU A 234 -6.71 -12.43 -11.61
CA GLU A 234 -5.54 -12.26 -12.49
C GLU A 234 -4.31 -11.71 -11.74
N TYR A 235 -4.52 -10.82 -10.76
CA TYR A 235 -3.43 -10.27 -9.94
C TYR A 235 -2.93 -11.30 -8.93
N VAL A 236 -3.83 -12.07 -8.33
CA VAL A 236 -3.46 -13.17 -7.44
C VAL A 236 -2.62 -14.22 -8.18
N ASP A 237 -3.02 -14.60 -9.40
CA ASP A 237 -2.28 -15.55 -10.23
C ASP A 237 -0.90 -14.99 -10.62
N MET A 238 -0.84 -13.73 -11.05
CA MET A 238 0.42 -13.04 -11.35
C MET A 238 1.35 -12.97 -10.13
N ALA A 239 0.81 -12.68 -8.96
CA ALA A 239 1.57 -12.60 -7.73
C ALA A 239 2.14 -13.97 -7.35
N ASN A 240 1.35 -15.04 -7.43
CA ASN A 240 1.79 -16.40 -7.15
C ASN A 240 2.91 -16.83 -8.11
N ASP A 241 2.74 -16.62 -9.41
CA ASP A 241 3.78 -16.89 -10.42
C ASP A 241 5.09 -16.15 -10.13
N ARG A 242 4.99 -14.90 -9.68
CA ARG A 242 6.16 -14.08 -9.36
C ARG A 242 6.86 -14.55 -8.08
N ILE A 243 6.08 -14.96 -7.08
CA ILE A 243 6.60 -15.49 -5.83
C ILE A 243 7.30 -16.84 -6.04
N GLU A 244 6.75 -17.71 -6.91
CA GLU A 244 7.39 -18.99 -7.22
C GLU A 244 8.77 -18.82 -7.86
N LYS A 245 8.92 -17.80 -8.71
CA LYS A 245 10.16 -17.49 -9.45
C LYS A 245 11.20 -16.68 -8.64
N SER A 246 10.89 -16.26 -7.43
CA SER A 246 11.72 -15.40 -6.58
C SER A 246 12.62 -16.16 -5.60
#